data_2904f2f969511cecfa2afd9fc61ba755
#
_entry.id   2904f2f969511cecfa2afd9fc61ba755
#
_cell.length_a   1.000
_cell.length_b   1.000
_cell.length_c   1.000
_cell.angle_alpha   90.00
_cell.angle_beta   90.00
_cell.angle_gamma   90.00
#
_symmetry.space_group_name_H-M   'P 1'
#
loop_
_entity.id
_entity.type
_entity.pdbx_description
1 polymer ?
#
loop_
_entity_poly.entity_id
_entity_poly.type
_entity_poly.pdbx_seq_one_letter_code
_entity_poly.pdbx_strand_id
1 'polypeptide(L)'
;MTSISLSELLISEATELSVPQGTEGLSMLDAALAWARCGFYVLPINPSTKHAGSVVGVGWPDKSSRAEKQIREWFSDSDYGLAIHVGRSGAIAFDVDEPHLVPYVLGQWIRFGETPFQSTRNSDPMRGHFLFSTQRGKTYSNSKGYLRGGWGEVRGKNGIIVVSPTIHQKSLSGGRYLWIRTGPLPVLPYDLDEKLPQASTQAFQALNLAEVEAFLLANNESLIPGLLEKVVADSSTKFTSGSRHDAARNLLITCLTDSMAGLYPAKAAVERIANHFILFKPESEWSSPDEFLGMVKWAVAQVSNASAENLSQIRDAALLMSRPSVQNWLEGHR
;
A
#
# COMPACT_ATOMS: atom_id res chain seq x y z
N MET A 1 -35.00 21.16 21.11
CA MET A 1 -34.04 21.29 19.99
C MET A 1 -32.86 22.08 20.54
N THR A 2 -31.81 21.42 20.97
CA THR A 2 -30.57 22.03 21.47
C THR A 2 -29.79 22.56 20.26
N SER A 3 -29.68 23.86 20.15
CA SER A 3 -28.85 24.51 19.11
C SER A 3 -27.39 24.25 19.43
N ILE A 4 -26.72 23.51 18.54
CA ILE A 4 -25.26 23.36 18.58
C ILE A 4 -24.69 24.76 18.26
N SER A 5 -23.86 25.27 19.16
CA SER A 5 -23.25 26.61 18.98
C SER A 5 -22.18 26.55 17.88
N LEU A 6 -21.99 27.69 17.17
CA LEU A 6 -20.93 27.81 16.16
C LEU A 6 -19.52 27.50 16.72
N SER A 7 -19.33 27.76 18.04
CA SER A 7 -18.10 27.41 18.75
C SER A 7 -17.92 25.89 18.92
N GLU A 8 -19.01 25.12 19.09
CA GLU A 8 -18.95 23.65 19.15
C GLU A 8 -18.70 23.04 17.76
N LEU A 9 -19.14 23.69 16.68
CA LEU A 9 -18.81 23.34 15.31
C LEU A 9 -17.36 23.70 14.91
N LEU A 10 -16.82 24.78 15.49
CA LEU A 10 -15.43 25.21 15.27
C LEU A 10 -14.42 24.48 16.15
N ILE A 11 -14.83 23.85 17.26
CA ILE A 11 -14.01 22.95 18.09
C ILE A 11 -13.81 21.55 17.44
N SER A 12 -14.48 21.26 16.34
CA SER A 12 -14.04 20.27 15.38
C SER A 12 -12.85 20.75 14.54
N GLU A 13 -12.03 21.67 15.09
CA GLU A 13 -10.70 21.93 14.56
C GLU A 13 -9.90 20.62 14.63
N ALA A 14 -9.39 20.23 13.47
CA ALA A 14 -8.59 19.04 13.29
C ALA A 14 -7.57 18.95 14.43
N THR A 15 -7.75 17.97 15.32
CA THR A 15 -6.79 17.70 16.37
C THR A 15 -5.46 17.46 15.65
N GLU A 16 -4.47 18.32 15.89
CA GLU A 16 -3.16 18.21 15.27
C GLU A 16 -2.62 16.81 15.57
N LEU A 17 -2.38 16.05 14.51
CA LEU A 17 -1.89 14.67 14.66
C LEU A 17 -0.52 14.68 15.32
N SER A 18 -0.36 13.88 16.36
CA SER A 18 0.88 13.81 17.12
C SER A 18 1.20 12.37 17.49
N VAL A 19 2.44 11.97 17.35
CA VAL A 19 2.91 10.67 17.85
C VAL A 19 3.03 10.71 19.36
N PRO A 20 2.30 9.85 20.11
CA PRO A 20 2.38 9.82 21.56
C PRO A 20 3.75 9.37 22.04
N GLN A 21 4.20 9.90 23.19
CA GLN A 21 5.48 9.56 23.82
C GLN A 21 5.36 8.31 24.70
N GLY A 22 6.44 7.52 24.77
CA GLY A 22 6.58 6.46 25.77
C GLY A 22 5.65 5.26 25.60
N THR A 23 5.13 5.04 24.38
CA THR A 23 4.20 3.93 24.12
C THR A 23 4.81 2.55 24.32
N GLU A 24 6.14 2.43 24.28
CA GLU A 24 6.89 1.18 24.46
C GLU A 24 6.71 0.57 25.86
N GLY A 25 6.47 1.40 26.87
CA GLY A 25 6.27 0.99 28.26
C GLY A 25 4.82 0.78 28.67
N LEU A 26 3.87 1.02 27.78
CA LEU A 26 2.45 0.92 28.05
C LEU A 26 1.89 -0.49 27.80
N SER A 27 0.75 -0.79 28.42
CA SER A 27 -0.07 -1.91 27.97
C SER A 27 -0.58 -1.67 26.55
N MET A 28 -0.96 -2.73 25.81
CA MET A 28 -1.50 -2.59 24.47
C MET A 28 -2.74 -1.70 24.44
N LEU A 29 -3.62 -1.84 25.44
CA LEU A 29 -4.80 -1.00 25.60
C LEU A 29 -4.44 0.47 25.84
N ASP A 30 -3.51 0.75 26.75
CA ASP A 30 -3.15 2.14 27.08
C ASP A 30 -2.46 2.82 25.90
N ALA A 31 -1.61 2.09 25.16
CA ALA A 31 -0.99 2.57 23.94
C ALA A 31 -2.04 2.88 22.86
N ALA A 32 -3.01 1.97 22.63
CA ALA A 32 -4.08 2.20 21.67
C ALA A 32 -4.93 3.44 22.01
N LEU A 33 -5.25 3.61 23.28
CA LEU A 33 -5.97 4.81 23.76
C LEU A 33 -5.12 6.08 23.62
N ALA A 34 -3.82 6.02 23.86
CA ALA A 34 -2.91 7.16 23.65
C ALA A 34 -2.88 7.58 22.16
N TRP A 35 -2.75 6.63 21.23
CA TRP A 35 -2.83 6.90 19.81
C TRP A 35 -4.16 7.51 19.38
N ALA A 36 -5.28 6.97 19.89
CA ALA A 36 -6.61 7.51 19.60
C ALA A 36 -6.79 8.95 20.07
N ARG A 37 -6.29 9.28 21.27
CA ARG A 37 -6.30 10.67 21.81
C ARG A 37 -5.43 11.62 20.98
N CYS A 38 -4.37 11.11 20.37
CA CYS A 38 -3.51 11.86 19.44
C CYS A 38 -4.07 11.93 18.01
N GLY A 39 -5.33 11.56 17.79
CA GLY A 39 -6.06 11.72 16.53
C GLY A 39 -5.97 10.54 15.57
N PHE A 40 -5.27 9.46 15.90
CA PHE A 40 -5.14 8.31 15.02
C PHE A 40 -6.29 7.30 15.15
N TYR A 41 -6.77 6.79 14.02
CA TYR A 41 -7.58 5.59 13.99
C TYR A 41 -6.67 4.38 14.23
N VAL A 42 -7.04 3.57 15.21
CA VAL A 42 -6.31 2.34 15.56
C VAL A 42 -7.09 1.10 15.16
N LEU A 43 -6.38 -0.03 15.03
CA LEU A 43 -7.02 -1.32 14.86
C LEU A 43 -6.13 -2.43 15.43
N PRO A 44 -6.78 -3.54 15.92
CA PRO A 44 -6.07 -4.72 16.35
C PRO A 44 -5.60 -5.52 15.14
N ILE A 45 -4.42 -6.09 15.25
CA ILE A 45 -3.85 -6.99 14.25
C ILE A 45 -3.32 -8.26 14.89
N ASN A 46 -3.24 -9.34 14.13
CA ASN A 46 -2.44 -10.49 14.53
C ASN A 46 -0.94 -10.14 14.30
N PRO A 47 -0.10 -10.11 15.35
CA PRO A 47 1.30 -9.72 15.22
C PRO A 47 2.09 -10.61 14.25
N SER A 48 1.69 -11.86 14.06
CA SER A 48 2.38 -12.82 13.20
C SER A 48 2.15 -12.55 11.70
N THR A 49 0.99 -11.99 11.31
CA THR A 49 0.68 -11.70 9.91
C THR A 49 0.85 -10.23 9.56
N LYS A 50 0.69 -9.32 10.53
CA LYS A 50 0.67 -7.86 10.36
C LYS A 50 -0.41 -7.36 9.38
N HIS A 51 -1.36 -8.22 9.03
CA HIS A 51 -2.41 -7.88 8.07
C HIS A 51 -3.52 -7.08 8.76
N ALA A 52 -3.94 -5.97 8.15
CA ALA A 52 -4.90 -5.05 8.72
C ALA A 52 -6.27 -5.69 9.05
N GLY A 53 -6.72 -6.63 8.22
CA GLY A 53 -7.97 -7.36 8.43
C GLY A 53 -7.83 -8.65 9.25
N SER A 54 -6.66 -8.95 9.83
CA SER A 54 -6.40 -10.22 10.50
C SER A 54 -7.27 -10.48 11.74
N VAL A 55 -7.78 -9.42 12.36
CA VAL A 55 -8.69 -9.50 13.51
C VAL A 55 -10.10 -9.04 13.15
N VAL A 56 -10.22 -7.86 12.54
CA VAL A 56 -11.53 -7.25 12.26
C VAL A 56 -12.16 -7.71 10.94
N GLY A 57 -11.41 -8.47 10.13
CA GLY A 57 -11.91 -9.09 8.89
C GLY A 57 -12.07 -8.12 7.72
N VAL A 58 -12.84 -8.55 6.72
CA VAL A 58 -13.14 -7.78 5.51
C VAL A 58 -13.80 -6.44 5.87
N GLY A 59 -13.49 -5.39 5.11
CA GLY A 59 -13.97 -4.03 5.38
C GLY A 59 -13.19 -3.32 6.51
N TRP A 60 -12.04 -3.83 6.90
CA TRP A 60 -11.18 -3.26 7.94
C TRP A 60 -10.93 -1.74 7.80
N PRO A 61 -10.86 -1.13 6.60
CA PRO A 61 -10.63 0.31 6.50
C PRO A 61 -11.70 1.14 7.21
N ASP A 62 -12.96 0.68 7.18
CA ASP A 62 -14.09 1.35 7.82
C ASP A 62 -14.24 0.99 9.31
N LYS A 63 -13.60 -0.11 9.73
CA LYS A 63 -13.69 -0.62 11.11
C LYS A 63 -12.62 -0.05 12.03
N SER A 64 -11.50 0.51 11.52
CA SER A 64 -10.51 1.18 12.38
C SER A 64 -11.21 2.27 13.21
N SER A 65 -10.84 2.45 14.47
CA SER A 65 -11.62 3.27 15.40
C SER A 65 -10.77 4.19 16.27
N ARG A 66 -11.36 5.32 16.70
CA ARG A 66 -10.88 6.18 17.78
C ARG A 66 -11.80 6.12 19.01
N ALA A 67 -12.91 5.39 18.92
CA ALA A 67 -13.86 5.28 19.99
C ALA A 67 -13.30 4.42 21.13
N GLU A 68 -13.19 4.99 22.33
CA GLU A 68 -12.64 4.33 23.52
C GLU A 68 -13.32 2.98 23.81
N LYS A 69 -14.65 2.93 23.69
CA LYS A 69 -15.41 1.69 23.90
C LYS A 69 -14.93 0.57 23.00
N GLN A 70 -14.80 0.87 21.69
CA GLN A 70 -14.35 -0.14 20.71
C GLN A 70 -12.91 -0.56 20.94
N ILE A 71 -12.04 0.36 21.32
CA ILE A 71 -10.62 0.08 21.63
C ILE A 71 -10.53 -0.83 22.86
N ARG A 72 -11.30 -0.58 23.90
CA ARG A 72 -11.37 -1.45 25.08
C ARG A 72 -11.87 -2.86 24.74
N GLU A 73 -12.90 -2.97 23.89
CA GLU A 73 -13.40 -4.27 23.43
C GLU A 73 -12.31 -5.08 22.70
N TRP A 74 -11.41 -4.42 21.97
CA TRP A 74 -10.34 -5.11 21.25
C TRP A 74 -9.15 -5.52 22.11
N PHE A 75 -8.77 -4.69 23.09
CA PHE A 75 -7.45 -4.80 23.72
C PHE A 75 -7.50 -5.15 25.22
N SER A 76 -8.67 -5.26 25.87
CA SER A 76 -8.73 -5.53 27.31
C SER A 76 -8.19 -6.91 27.71
N ASP A 77 -8.46 -7.94 26.90
CA ASP A 77 -8.11 -9.33 27.20
C ASP A 77 -7.63 -10.07 25.95
N SER A 78 -6.66 -9.49 25.23
CA SER A 78 -6.19 -10.06 23.98
C SER A 78 -4.67 -9.94 23.81
N ASP A 79 -4.10 -10.85 23.01
CA ASP A 79 -2.71 -10.82 22.57
C ASP A 79 -2.54 -10.11 21.20
N TYR A 80 -3.50 -9.27 20.83
CA TYR A 80 -3.44 -8.55 19.57
C TYR A 80 -2.33 -7.51 19.57
N GLY A 81 -1.70 -7.34 18.40
CA GLY A 81 -0.83 -6.21 18.14
C GLY A 81 -1.63 -4.96 17.76
N LEU A 82 -0.99 -3.82 17.86
CA LEU A 82 -1.54 -2.51 17.56
C LEU A 82 -1.02 -1.99 16.23
N ALA A 83 -1.93 -1.57 15.35
CA ALA A 83 -1.63 -0.82 14.17
C ALA A 83 -2.41 0.50 14.13
N ILE A 84 -1.86 1.52 13.49
CA ILE A 84 -2.55 2.77 13.17
C ILE A 84 -2.92 2.79 11.70
N HIS A 85 -4.14 3.26 11.39
CA HIS A 85 -4.63 3.45 10.03
C HIS A 85 -4.23 4.85 9.55
N VAL A 86 -3.08 4.92 8.91
CA VAL A 86 -2.40 6.17 8.55
C VAL A 86 -3.28 7.08 7.72
N GLY A 87 -3.77 6.59 6.58
CA GLY A 87 -4.53 7.42 5.64
C GLY A 87 -5.88 7.90 6.18
N ARG A 88 -6.61 7.05 6.90
CA ARG A 88 -7.89 7.46 7.53
C ARG A 88 -7.68 8.51 8.63
N SER A 89 -6.51 8.50 9.25
CA SER A 89 -6.16 9.49 10.27
C SER A 89 -5.77 10.86 9.69
N GLY A 90 -5.62 10.99 8.38
CA GLY A 90 -5.13 12.21 7.76
C GLY A 90 -3.60 12.30 7.77
N ALA A 91 -2.93 11.16 7.82
CA ALA A 91 -1.48 11.04 7.75
C ALA A 91 -1.02 10.26 6.52
N ILE A 92 0.28 10.32 6.26
CA ILE A 92 1.00 9.49 5.30
C ILE A 92 2.28 9.00 5.96
N ALA A 93 2.65 7.74 5.71
CA ALA A 93 3.91 7.20 6.20
C ALA A 93 4.80 6.72 5.07
N PHE A 94 6.10 6.98 5.21
CA PHE A 94 7.14 6.40 4.39
C PHE A 94 7.79 5.26 5.17
N ASP A 95 7.57 4.04 4.72
CA ASP A 95 8.11 2.80 5.29
C ASP A 95 9.44 2.51 4.58
N VAL A 96 10.55 2.92 5.19
CA VAL A 96 11.89 2.83 4.61
C VAL A 96 12.54 1.51 4.97
N ASP A 97 12.73 0.64 4.00
CA ASP A 97 13.39 -0.65 4.13
C ASP A 97 14.87 -0.60 3.77
N GLU A 98 15.25 0.21 2.77
CA GLU A 98 16.61 0.36 2.28
C GLU A 98 17.02 1.85 2.29
N PRO A 99 17.54 2.35 3.42
CA PRO A 99 17.82 3.78 3.60
C PRO A 99 18.82 4.37 2.58
N HIS A 100 19.73 3.55 2.04
CA HIS A 100 20.69 3.98 1.03
C HIS A 100 20.07 4.20 -0.36
N LEU A 101 18.88 3.65 -0.63
CA LEU A 101 18.14 3.80 -1.89
C LEU A 101 17.12 4.94 -1.83
N VAL A 102 16.99 5.63 -0.71
CA VAL A 102 16.02 6.71 -0.53
C VAL A 102 16.30 7.85 -1.52
N PRO A 103 15.32 8.28 -2.34
CA PRO A 103 15.47 9.40 -3.26
C PRO A 103 15.89 10.68 -2.52
N TYR A 104 16.74 11.49 -3.15
CA TYR A 104 17.30 12.70 -2.55
C TYR A 104 16.22 13.61 -1.94
N VAL A 105 15.11 13.85 -2.66
CA VAL A 105 14.01 14.70 -2.20
C VAL A 105 13.36 14.19 -0.90
N LEU A 106 13.15 12.88 -0.77
CA LEU A 106 12.66 12.28 0.48
C LEU A 106 13.75 12.30 1.55
N GLY A 107 14.99 11.99 1.16
CA GLY A 107 16.14 11.94 2.07
C GLY A 107 16.38 13.24 2.83
N GLN A 108 16.14 14.39 2.22
CA GLN A 108 16.28 15.70 2.88
C GLN A 108 15.34 15.83 4.08
N TRP A 109 14.08 15.42 3.93
CA TRP A 109 13.06 15.55 4.98
C TRP A 109 13.21 14.54 6.10
N ILE A 110 13.58 13.29 5.80
CA ILE A 110 13.70 12.24 6.81
C ILE A 110 15.01 12.26 7.57
N ARG A 111 16.09 12.76 6.97
CA ARG A 111 17.42 12.83 7.61
C ARG A 111 17.62 14.08 8.42
N PHE A 112 17.17 15.21 7.93
CA PHE A 112 17.43 16.54 8.51
C PHE A 112 16.20 17.18 9.15
N GLY A 113 14.99 16.64 8.89
CA GLY A 113 13.76 17.13 9.47
C GLY A 113 13.48 16.57 10.86
N GLU A 114 12.59 17.23 11.58
CA GLU A 114 12.05 16.79 12.89
C GLU A 114 10.90 15.79 12.75
N THR A 115 10.79 15.13 11.60
CA THR A 115 9.71 14.20 11.29
C THR A 115 9.68 13.06 12.32
N PRO A 116 8.53 12.78 12.96
CA PRO A 116 8.37 11.63 13.83
C PRO A 116 8.80 10.34 13.14
N PHE A 117 9.59 9.54 13.84
CA PHE A 117 10.25 8.38 13.28
C PHE A 117 10.23 7.19 14.24
N GLN A 118 9.72 6.06 13.75
CA GLN A 118 9.76 4.76 14.40
C GLN A 118 10.80 3.86 13.75
N SER A 119 11.86 3.51 14.47
CA SER A 119 12.82 2.51 14.00
C SER A 119 12.24 1.10 14.05
N THR A 120 12.53 0.30 13.00
CA THR A 120 12.10 -1.11 12.90
C THR A 120 13.25 -2.10 12.98
N ARG A 121 14.50 -1.64 13.09
CA ARG A 121 15.71 -2.47 13.18
C ARG A 121 16.76 -1.89 14.13
N ASN A 122 17.42 -2.76 14.89
CA ASN A 122 18.56 -2.37 15.73
C ASN A 122 19.80 -2.07 14.91
N SER A 123 20.01 -2.80 13.81
CA SER A 123 21.21 -2.72 12.98
C SER A 123 21.23 -1.54 12.02
N ASP A 124 20.09 -0.94 11.74
CA ASP A 124 19.95 0.19 10.82
C ASP A 124 19.04 1.25 11.45
N PRO A 125 19.63 2.31 12.02
CA PRO A 125 18.87 3.34 12.75
C PRO A 125 17.97 4.19 11.85
N MET A 126 18.15 4.14 10.53
CA MET A 126 17.32 4.89 9.57
C MET A 126 16.24 4.04 8.92
N ARG A 127 16.19 2.73 9.20
CA ARG A 127 15.16 1.84 8.70
C ARG A 127 13.91 1.93 9.57
N GLY A 128 12.78 2.24 8.95
CA GLY A 128 11.50 2.34 9.68
C GLY A 128 10.50 3.32 9.08
N HIS A 129 9.58 3.79 9.91
CA HIS A 129 8.43 4.59 9.50
C HIS A 129 8.61 6.07 9.82
N PHE A 130 8.49 6.93 8.81
CA PHE A 130 8.49 8.38 8.94
C PHE A 130 7.09 8.91 8.64
N LEU A 131 6.54 9.74 9.53
CA LEU A 131 5.14 10.20 9.46
C LEU A 131 5.03 11.68 9.16
N PHE A 132 4.10 12.01 8.24
CA PHE A 132 3.68 13.38 7.95
C PHE A 132 2.15 13.46 8.04
N SER A 133 1.61 14.62 8.38
CA SER A 133 0.20 14.91 8.12
C SER A 133 -0.01 15.19 6.64
N THR A 134 -1.18 14.82 6.11
CA THR A 134 -1.50 15.10 4.70
C THR A 134 -1.77 16.58 4.48
N GLN A 135 -1.56 17.08 3.26
CA GLN A 135 -2.05 18.39 2.86
C GLN A 135 -3.59 18.42 2.99
N ARG A 136 -4.13 19.58 3.43
CA ARG A 136 -5.57 19.75 3.66
C ARG A 136 -6.38 19.34 2.43
N GLY A 137 -7.34 18.45 2.63
CA GLY A 137 -8.24 17.97 1.58
C GLY A 137 -7.61 16.95 0.61
N LYS A 138 -6.35 16.54 0.82
CA LYS A 138 -5.69 15.52 0.00
C LYS A 138 -5.64 14.18 0.72
N THR A 139 -5.79 13.13 -0.07
CA THR A 139 -5.57 11.73 0.34
C THR A 139 -4.64 11.08 -0.67
N TYR A 140 -3.57 10.47 -0.21
CA TYR A 140 -2.57 9.85 -1.08
C TYR A 140 -2.81 8.35 -1.24
N SER A 141 -2.45 7.80 -2.40
CA SER A 141 -2.47 6.36 -2.61
C SER A 141 -1.28 5.69 -1.90
N ASN A 142 -1.26 4.35 -1.90
CA ASN A 142 -0.10 3.59 -1.42
C ASN A 142 1.04 3.49 -2.47
N SER A 143 0.90 4.17 -3.60
CA SER A 143 1.91 4.17 -4.65
C SER A 143 3.02 5.19 -4.35
N LYS A 144 4.24 4.82 -4.68
CA LYS A 144 5.42 5.71 -4.59
C LYS A 144 5.42 6.85 -5.62
N GLY A 145 4.58 6.76 -6.65
CA GLY A 145 4.54 7.74 -7.73
C GLY A 145 5.92 7.98 -8.35
N TYR A 146 6.35 9.24 -8.37
CA TYR A 146 7.67 9.62 -8.88
C TYR A 146 8.82 9.34 -7.89
N LEU A 147 8.55 8.94 -6.64
CA LEU A 147 9.55 8.48 -5.67
C LEU A 147 9.95 7.02 -5.91
N ARG A 148 10.18 6.64 -7.16
CA ARG A 148 10.51 5.28 -7.61
C ARG A 148 11.70 4.68 -6.84
N GLY A 149 11.99 3.42 -7.08
CA GLY A 149 13.13 2.72 -6.51
C GLY A 149 12.76 1.72 -5.41
N GLY A 150 13.76 0.96 -4.96
CA GLY A 150 13.63 -0.14 -4.00
C GLY A 150 13.72 0.28 -2.53
N TRP A 151 13.62 1.58 -2.20
CA TRP A 151 13.86 2.11 -0.86
C TRP A 151 12.83 1.70 0.20
N GLY A 152 11.63 1.28 -0.20
CA GLY A 152 10.53 0.93 0.70
C GLY A 152 9.17 1.19 0.09
N GLU A 153 8.20 1.61 0.90
CA GLU A 153 6.81 1.78 0.51
C GLU A 153 6.20 3.09 1.04
N VAL A 154 5.09 3.51 0.41
CA VAL A 154 4.24 4.60 0.89
C VAL A 154 2.97 3.99 1.49
N ARG A 155 2.61 4.41 2.69
CA ARG A 155 1.37 4.03 3.37
C ARG A 155 0.41 5.23 3.37
N GLY A 156 -0.51 5.25 2.41
CA GLY A 156 -1.52 6.31 2.22
C GLY A 156 -2.93 5.85 2.63
N LYS A 157 -3.92 5.98 1.75
CA LYS A 157 -5.37 5.86 2.00
C LYS A 157 -5.77 4.64 2.87
N ASN A 158 -5.37 3.45 2.47
CA ASN A 158 -5.62 2.20 3.21
C ASN A 158 -4.31 1.63 3.76
N GLY A 159 -3.34 2.51 4.04
CA GLY A 159 -2.08 2.13 4.63
C GLY A 159 -2.17 2.03 6.14
N ILE A 160 -1.56 0.98 6.69
CA ILE A 160 -1.34 0.84 8.13
C ILE A 160 0.15 0.77 8.42
N ILE A 161 0.55 1.16 9.60
CA ILE A 161 1.83 0.80 10.20
C ILE A 161 1.60 0.14 11.55
N VAL A 162 2.40 -0.87 11.85
CA VAL A 162 2.42 -1.50 13.17
C VAL A 162 3.25 -0.63 14.09
N VAL A 163 2.77 -0.42 15.31
CA VAL A 163 3.41 0.48 16.27
C VAL A 163 3.70 -0.21 17.60
N SER A 164 4.64 0.37 18.38
CA SER A 164 4.89 -0.05 19.76
C SER A 164 3.60 0.05 20.62
N PRO A 165 3.40 -0.83 21.61
CA PRO A 165 4.32 -1.84 22.11
C PRO A 165 4.26 -3.21 21.40
N THR A 166 3.67 -3.31 20.22
CA THR A 166 3.60 -4.58 19.47
C THR A 166 4.99 -5.18 19.31
N ILE A 167 5.12 -6.47 19.60
CA ILE A 167 6.37 -7.20 19.42
C ILE A 167 6.63 -7.41 17.92
N HIS A 168 7.79 -7.04 17.45
CA HIS A 168 8.17 -7.23 16.06
C HIS A 168 8.43 -8.72 15.77
N GLN A 169 7.90 -9.27 14.68
CA GLN A 169 8.07 -10.69 14.29
C GLN A 169 9.54 -11.14 14.24
N LYS A 170 10.45 -10.24 13.84
CA LYS A 170 11.90 -10.49 13.79
C LYS A 170 12.61 -9.96 15.03
N SER A 171 11.97 -9.97 16.21
CA SER A 171 12.57 -9.46 17.46
C SER A 171 13.88 -10.15 17.81
N LEU A 172 13.95 -11.48 17.61
CA LEU A 172 15.17 -12.29 17.85
C LEU A 172 16.34 -11.92 16.92
N SER A 173 16.08 -11.33 15.78
CA SER A 173 17.09 -10.88 14.79
C SER A 173 17.17 -9.35 14.68
N GLY A 174 16.88 -8.62 15.76
CA GLY A 174 17.02 -7.18 15.86
C GLY A 174 15.86 -6.36 15.29
N GLY A 175 14.71 -7.01 15.03
CA GLY A 175 13.48 -6.31 14.69
C GLY A 175 12.86 -5.65 15.92
N ARG A 176 12.37 -4.42 15.77
CA ARG A 176 11.72 -3.66 16.84
C ARG A 176 10.72 -2.66 16.31
N TYR A 177 9.87 -2.12 17.22
CA TYR A 177 9.10 -0.90 17.00
C TYR A 177 9.46 0.07 18.12
N LEU A 178 10.36 1.01 17.83
CA LEU A 178 10.84 1.98 18.81
C LEU A 178 10.75 3.38 18.24
N TRP A 179 9.98 4.25 18.86
CA TRP A 179 9.91 5.65 18.48
C TRP A 179 11.18 6.39 18.91
N ILE A 180 11.94 6.84 17.94
CA ILE A 180 13.15 7.64 18.13
C ILE A 180 12.81 9.13 18.21
N ARG A 181 11.79 9.55 17.44
CA ARG A 181 11.23 10.89 17.48
C ARG A 181 9.71 10.79 17.55
N THR A 182 9.11 11.57 18.43
CA THR A 182 7.67 11.66 18.69
C THR A 182 7.22 13.10 18.56
N GLY A 183 5.93 13.39 18.75
CA GLY A 183 5.39 14.73 18.72
C GLY A 183 4.55 15.05 17.48
N PRO A 184 4.26 16.32 17.20
CA PRO A 184 3.41 16.76 16.11
C PRO A 184 3.91 16.28 14.74
N LEU A 185 2.97 15.92 13.86
CA LEU A 185 3.30 15.57 12.49
C LEU A 185 3.49 16.84 11.66
N PRO A 186 4.67 17.06 11.06
CA PRO A 186 4.81 18.11 10.07
C PRO A 186 3.90 17.82 8.86
N VAL A 187 3.39 18.89 8.24
CA VAL A 187 2.64 18.76 6.99
C VAL A 187 3.56 18.23 5.91
N LEU A 188 3.07 17.32 5.09
CA LEU A 188 3.83 16.76 3.96
C LEU A 188 4.37 17.91 3.08
N PRO A 189 5.70 18.02 2.90
CA PRO A 189 6.31 19.07 2.11
C PRO A 189 5.82 19.08 0.66
N TYR A 190 5.74 20.25 0.05
CA TYR A 190 5.21 20.43 -1.29
C TYR A 190 5.97 19.66 -2.37
N ASP A 191 7.28 19.60 -2.26
CA ASP A 191 8.16 18.85 -3.17
C ASP A 191 7.97 17.33 -3.10
N LEU A 192 7.49 16.80 -1.97
CA LEU A 192 7.04 15.41 -1.85
C LEU A 192 5.59 15.23 -2.31
N ASP A 193 4.72 16.20 -1.97
CA ASP A 193 3.31 16.18 -2.36
C ASP A 193 3.13 16.04 -3.88
N GLU A 194 3.87 16.81 -4.67
CA GLU A 194 3.81 16.77 -6.14
C GLU A 194 4.26 15.43 -6.74
N LYS A 195 5.04 14.65 -6.01
CA LYS A 195 5.57 13.36 -6.49
C LYS A 195 4.67 12.18 -6.18
N LEU A 196 3.68 12.37 -5.31
CA LEU A 196 2.82 11.30 -4.83
C LEU A 196 1.45 11.35 -5.52
N PRO A 197 0.96 10.22 -6.02
CA PRO A 197 -0.37 10.18 -6.61
C PRO A 197 -1.43 10.30 -5.52
N GLN A 198 -2.42 11.14 -5.79
CA GLN A 198 -3.59 11.21 -4.94
C GLN A 198 -4.39 9.91 -5.04
N ALA A 199 -4.98 9.49 -3.94
CA ALA A 199 -5.92 8.40 -3.96
C ALA A 199 -7.18 8.84 -4.70
N SER A 200 -7.68 8.03 -5.59
CA SER A 200 -8.99 8.27 -6.20
C SER A 200 -10.05 8.38 -5.09
N THR A 201 -10.77 9.49 -5.07
CA THR A 201 -11.95 9.69 -4.22
C THR A 201 -13.19 9.00 -4.80
N GLN A 202 -13.14 8.63 -6.08
CA GLN A 202 -14.19 7.81 -6.65
C GLN A 202 -14.17 6.46 -5.93
N ALA A 203 -15.25 6.16 -5.21
CA ALA A 203 -15.57 4.79 -4.88
C ALA A 203 -15.56 4.05 -6.22
N PHE A 204 -14.61 3.13 -6.41
CA PHE A 204 -14.62 2.30 -7.59
C PHE A 204 -15.98 1.61 -7.60
N GLN A 205 -16.84 2.01 -8.54
CA GLN A 205 -18.04 1.26 -8.80
C GLN A 205 -17.54 -0.13 -9.19
N ALA A 206 -17.82 -1.10 -8.32
CA ALA A 206 -17.33 -2.45 -8.56
C ALA A 206 -17.92 -2.90 -9.90
N LEU A 207 -17.06 -3.08 -10.89
CA LEU A 207 -17.47 -3.55 -12.20
C LEU A 207 -18.25 -4.86 -12.01
N ASN A 208 -19.37 -4.97 -12.71
CA ASN A 208 -20.06 -6.24 -12.78
C ASN A 208 -19.31 -7.22 -13.69
N LEU A 209 -19.70 -8.49 -13.68
CA LEU A 209 -18.99 -9.51 -14.45
C LEU A 209 -19.06 -9.26 -15.96
N ALA A 210 -20.20 -8.77 -16.46
CA ALA A 210 -20.38 -8.49 -17.88
C ALA A 210 -19.47 -7.36 -18.38
N GLU A 211 -19.21 -6.33 -17.56
CA GLU A 211 -18.27 -5.25 -17.87
C GLU A 211 -16.82 -5.76 -17.94
N VAL A 212 -16.43 -6.66 -17.03
CA VAL A 212 -15.13 -7.32 -17.08
C VAL A 212 -14.99 -8.18 -18.33
N GLU A 213 -15.99 -9.01 -18.64
CA GLU A 213 -15.99 -9.85 -19.86
C GLU A 213 -15.89 -9.00 -21.12
N ALA A 214 -16.66 -7.91 -21.20
CA ALA A 214 -16.60 -6.96 -22.33
C ALA A 214 -15.19 -6.36 -22.48
N PHE A 215 -14.56 -5.97 -21.38
CA PHE A 215 -13.18 -5.47 -21.40
C PHE A 215 -12.20 -6.53 -21.92
N LEU A 216 -12.28 -7.77 -21.42
CA LEU A 216 -11.37 -8.85 -21.82
C LEU A 216 -11.55 -9.21 -23.31
N LEU A 217 -12.78 -9.16 -23.83
CA LEU A 217 -13.06 -9.40 -25.24
C LEU A 217 -12.58 -8.27 -26.15
N ALA A 218 -12.73 -7.03 -25.72
CA ALA A 218 -12.29 -5.85 -26.47
C ALA A 218 -10.77 -5.75 -26.61
N ASN A 219 -10.00 -6.32 -25.67
CA ASN A 219 -8.55 -6.27 -25.63
C ASN A 219 -7.92 -7.63 -25.95
N ASN A 220 -8.16 -8.15 -27.16
CA ASN A 220 -7.77 -9.50 -27.58
C ASN A 220 -6.71 -9.53 -28.70
N GLU A 221 -6.04 -8.42 -28.97
CA GLU A 221 -4.92 -8.36 -29.92
C GLU A 221 -3.68 -9.07 -29.40
N SER A 222 -2.79 -9.50 -30.31
CA SER A 222 -1.55 -10.20 -29.97
C SER A 222 -0.43 -9.78 -30.93
N LEU A 223 0.12 -8.59 -30.73
CA LEU A 223 1.19 -8.03 -31.56
C LEU A 223 2.55 -8.71 -31.31
N ILE A 224 2.81 -9.17 -30.11
CA ILE A 224 4.10 -9.77 -29.74
C ILE A 224 3.85 -11.16 -29.11
N PRO A 225 3.79 -12.23 -29.92
CA PRO A 225 3.65 -13.60 -29.41
C PRO A 225 4.77 -13.94 -28.42
N GLY A 226 4.44 -14.60 -27.32
CA GLY A 226 5.39 -15.03 -26.28
C GLY A 226 5.78 -13.95 -25.25
N LEU A 227 5.42 -12.67 -25.45
CA LEU A 227 5.74 -11.63 -24.47
C LEU A 227 5.04 -11.88 -23.13
N LEU A 228 3.78 -12.33 -23.14
CA LEU A 228 3.03 -12.64 -21.92
C LEU A 228 3.77 -13.70 -21.09
N GLU A 229 4.26 -14.75 -21.69
CA GLU A 229 5.00 -15.81 -21.00
C GLU A 229 6.24 -15.27 -20.28
N LYS A 230 6.97 -14.39 -20.94
CA LYS A 230 8.15 -13.75 -20.38
C LYS A 230 7.79 -12.85 -19.19
N VAL A 231 6.78 -12.00 -19.34
CA VAL A 231 6.31 -11.08 -18.27
C VAL A 231 5.86 -11.86 -17.04
N VAL A 232 5.13 -12.94 -17.23
CA VAL A 232 4.65 -13.78 -16.13
C VAL A 232 5.80 -14.55 -15.48
N ALA A 233 6.73 -15.11 -16.27
CA ALA A 233 7.90 -15.81 -15.75
C ALA A 233 8.81 -14.90 -14.92
N ASP A 234 9.10 -13.68 -15.40
CA ASP A 234 9.92 -12.69 -14.71
C ASP A 234 9.28 -12.23 -13.38
N SER A 235 7.96 -12.38 -13.26
CA SER A 235 7.21 -12.01 -12.06
C SER A 235 6.98 -13.17 -11.09
N SER A 236 7.30 -14.40 -11.47
CA SER A 236 7.02 -15.61 -10.67
C SER A 236 7.67 -15.58 -9.28
N THR A 237 8.90 -15.06 -9.17
CA THR A 237 9.63 -14.94 -7.90
C THR A 237 8.95 -14.00 -6.89
N LYS A 238 8.15 -13.05 -7.35
CA LYS A 238 7.42 -12.10 -6.49
C LYS A 238 6.27 -12.77 -5.74
N PHE A 239 5.75 -13.89 -6.26
CA PHE A 239 4.71 -14.67 -5.57
C PHE A 239 5.23 -15.46 -4.37
N THR A 240 6.53 -15.74 -4.33
CA THR A 240 7.17 -16.52 -3.26
C THR A 240 7.86 -15.66 -2.21
N SER A 241 8.28 -14.43 -2.55
CA SER A 241 9.10 -13.57 -1.70
C SER A 241 8.36 -12.44 -0.99
N GLY A 242 7.07 -12.24 -1.28
CA GLY A 242 6.28 -11.12 -0.75
C GLY A 242 4.81 -11.45 -0.54
N SER A 243 3.97 -10.43 -0.49
CA SER A 243 2.52 -10.61 -0.50
C SER A 243 2.07 -11.13 -1.87
N ARG A 244 1.65 -12.41 -1.92
CA ARG A 244 1.08 -13.04 -3.11
C ARG A 244 -0.06 -12.20 -3.72
N HIS A 245 -0.88 -11.61 -2.87
CA HIS A 245 -2.00 -10.76 -3.25
C HIS A 245 -1.53 -9.49 -3.97
N ASP A 246 -0.51 -8.80 -3.41
CA ASP A 246 0.04 -7.59 -4.04
C ASP A 246 0.79 -7.91 -5.33
N ALA A 247 1.50 -9.04 -5.37
CA ALA A 247 2.16 -9.52 -6.59
C ALA A 247 1.14 -9.75 -7.72
N ALA A 248 0.01 -10.43 -7.42
CA ALA A 248 -1.07 -10.68 -8.38
C ALA A 248 -1.72 -9.36 -8.85
N ARG A 249 -2.02 -8.43 -7.95
CA ARG A 249 -2.62 -7.13 -8.29
C ARG A 249 -1.71 -6.29 -9.20
N ASN A 250 -0.44 -6.21 -8.86
CA ASN A 250 0.54 -5.46 -9.66
C ASN A 250 0.72 -6.09 -11.04
N LEU A 251 0.77 -7.42 -11.12
CA LEU A 251 0.90 -8.12 -12.39
C LEU A 251 -0.36 -7.97 -13.24
N LEU A 252 -1.56 -8.02 -12.65
CA LEU A 252 -2.81 -7.74 -13.34
C LEU A 252 -2.82 -6.34 -13.96
N ILE A 253 -2.45 -5.29 -13.21
CA ILE A 253 -2.36 -3.93 -13.75
C ILE A 253 -1.41 -3.88 -14.94
N THR A 254 -0.20 -4.42 -14.81
CA THR A 254 0.78 -4.44 -15.88
C THR A 254 0.23 -5.16 -17.12
N CYS A 255 -0.23 -6.40 -16.95
CA CYS A 255 -0.66 -7.22 -18.07
C CYS A 255 -1.93 -6.69 -18.76
N LEU A 256 -2.89 -6.14 -18.00
CA LEU A 256 -4.09 -5.56 -18.61
C LEU A 256 -3.79 -4.24 -19.34
N THR A 257 -2.86 -3.43 -18.84
CA THR A 257 -2.39 -2.22 -19.57
C THR A 257 -1.69 -2.59 -20.87
N ASP A 258 -0.82 -3.59 -20.84
CA ASP A 258 -0.14 -4.13 -22.02
C ASP A 258 -1.14 -4.72 -23.04
N SER A 259 -2.19 -5.40 -22.55
CA SER A 259 -3.27 -5.92 -23.42
C SER A 259 -4.07 -4.80 -24.08
N MET A 260 -4.34 -3.69 -23.37
CA MET A 260 -4.94 -2.50 -23.97
C MET A 260 -4.04 -1.86 -25.04
N ALA A 261 -2.72 -1.96 -24.88
CA ALA A 261 -1.77 -1.58 -25.92
C ALA A 261 -1.70 -2.60 -27.09
N GLY A 262 -2.46 -3.69 -27.04
CA GLY A 262 -2.55 -4.73 -28.07
C GLY A 262 -1.40 -5.73 -28.07
N LEU A 263 -0.59 -5.80 -27.02
CA LEU A 263 0.63 -6.64 -27.02
C LEU A 263 0.31 -8.13 -26.94
N TYR A 264 -0.70 -8.50 -26.14
CA TYR A 264 -1.22 -9.87 -25.98
C TYR A 264 -2.64 -9.86 -25.42
N PRO A 265 -3.43 -10.97 -25.59
CA PRO A 265 -4.83 -11.02 -25.19
C PRO A 265 -5.03 -10.86 -23.67
N ALA A 266 -5.92 -9.97 -23.26
CA ALA A 266 -6.24 -9.72 -21.85
C ALA A 266 -6.78 -10.96 -21.14
N LYS A 267 -7.63 -11.77 -21.81
CA LYS A 267 -8.15 -13.01 -21.25
C LYS A 267 -7.04 -14.01 -20.95
N ALA A 268 -6.11 -14.20 -21.87
CA ALA A 268 -4.96 -15.09 -21.67
C ALA A 268 -4.08 -14.62 -20.48
N ALA A 269 -3.89 -13.30 -20.36
CA ALA A 269 -3.14 -12.72 -19.24
C ALA A 269 -3.81 -13.03 -17.89
N VAL A 270 -5.13 -12.81 -17.76
CA VAL A 270 -5.87 -13.12 -16.55
C VAL A 270 -5.81 -14.60 -16.18
N GLU A 271 -6.01 -15.50 -17.15
CA GLU A 271 -5.94 -16.95 -16.96
C GLU A 271 -4.55 -17.39 -16.48
N ARG A 272 -3.50 -16.83 -17.07
CA ARG A 272 -2.12 -17.16 -16.72
C ARG A 272 -1.76 -16.71 -15.30
N ILE A 273 -2.19 -15.50 -14.92
CA ILE A 273 -1.97 -14.96 -13.57
C ILE A 273 -2.79 -15.75 -12.55
N ALA A 274 -4.03 -16.13 -12.86
CA ALA A 274 -4.87 -16.97 -12.00
C ALA A 274 -4.17 -18.29 -11.66
N ASN A 275 -3.61 -18.96 -12.68
CA ASN A 275 -2.88 -20.21 -12.49
C ASN A 275 -1.67 -20.04 -11.56
N HIS A 276 -0.89 -18.97 -11.72
CA HIS A 276 0.23 -18.67 -10.82
C HIS A 276 -0.25 -18.34 -9.39
N PHE A 277 -1.31 -17.56 -9.26
CA PHE A 277 -1.90 -17.20 -7.98
C PHE A 277 -2.36 -18.44 -7.18
N ILE A 278 -2.90 -19.45 -7.89
CA ILE A 278 -3.34 -20.71 -7.30
C ILE A 278 -2.14 -21.60 -6.95
N LEU A 279 -1.16 -21.74 -7.85
CA LEU A 279 0.00 -22.61 -7.65
C LEU A 279 0.88 -22.24 -6.45
N PHE A 280 1.01 -20.94 -6.17
CA PHE A 280 1.81 -20.44 -5.05
C PHE A 280 1.00 -20.21 -3.77
N LYS A 281 -0.15 -20.86 -3.64
CA LYS A 281 -0.99 -20.78 -2.47
C LYS A 281 -0.46 -21.68 -1.34
N PRO A 282 -0.17 -21.16 -0.14
CA PRO A 282 0.11 -21.99 1.03
C PRO A 282 -1.13 -22.84 1.38
N GLU A 283 -0.93 -24.09 1.78
CA GLU A 283 -2.04 -24.99 2.18
C GLU A 283 -2.90 -24.42 3.31
N SER A 284 -2.34 -23.51 4.13
CA SER A 284 -3.03 -22.84 5.23
C SER A 284 -3.94 -21.68 4.84
N GLU A 285 -3.88 -21.21 3.59
CA GLU A 285 -4.66 -20.07 3.13
C GLU A 285 -5.78 -20.51 2.17
N TRP A 286 -7.01 -20.47 2.64
CA TRP A 286 -8.19 -20.58 1.79
C TRP A 286 -8.52 -19.20 1.20
N SER A 287 -8.19 -18.97 -0.05
CA SER A 287 -8.78 -17.87 -0.80
C SER A 287 -9.96 -18.39 -1.61
N SER A 288 -11.10 -17.71 -1.52
CA SER A 288 -12.23 -18.05 -2.39
C SER A 288 -11.90 -17.67 -3.85
N PRO A 289 -12.50 -18.34 -4.84
CA PRO A 289 -12.44 -17.89 -6.25
C PRO A 289 -12.83 -16.41 -6.41
N ASP A 290 -13.68 -15.91 -5.52
CA ASP A 290 -14.14 -14.51 -5.47
C ASP A 290 -13.02 -13.54 -5.12
N GLU A 291 -11.96 -13.96 -4.40
CA GLU A 291 -10.81 -13.11 -4.09
C GLU A 291 -10.07 -12.70 -5.38
N PHE A 292 -9.74 -13.66 -6.22
CA PHE A 292 -9.03 -13.37 -7.47
C PHE A 292 -9.93 -12.58 -8.44
N LEU A 293 -11.21 -12.94 -8.55
CA LEU A 293 -12.19 -12.20 -9.35
C LEU A 293 -12.32 -10.76 -8.86
N GLY A 294 -12.30 -10.53 -7.55
CA GLY A 294 -12.27 -9.19 -6.95
C GLY A 294 -11.05 -8.38 -7.39
N MET A 295 -9.86 -9.02 -7.44
CA MET A 295 -8.65 -8.38 -7.95
C MET A 295 -8.73 -8.05 -9.44
N VAL A 296 -9.31 -8.94 -10.26
CA VAL A 296 -9.52 -8.69 -11.70
C VAL A 296 -10.47 -7.51 -11.93
N LYS A 297 -11.61 -7.49 -11.25
CA LYS A 297 -12.57 -6.36 -11.31
C LYS A 297 -11.92 -5.03 -10.96
N TRP A 298 -11.14 -5.04 -9.88
CA TRP A 298 -10.39 -3.87 -9.44
C TRP A 298 -9.35 -3.45 -10.49
N ALA A 299 -8.56 -4.38 -11.03
CA ALA A 299 -7.51 -4.08 -11.99
C ALA A 299 -8.09 -3.53 -13.31
N VAL A 300 -9.16 -4.13 -13.84
CA VAL A 300 -9.86 -3.62 -15.02
C VAL A 300 -10.34 -2.18 -14.79
N ALA A 301 -10.97 -1.90 -13.65
CA ALA A 301 -11.42 -0.55 -13.32
C ALA A 301 -10.25 0.46 -13.24
N GLN A 302 -9.06 0.02 -12.78
CA GLN A 302 -7.86 0.87 -12.73
C GLN A 302 -7.33 1.24 -14.12
N VAL A 303 -7.26 0.26 -15.02
CA VAL A 303 -6.61 0.46 -16.32
C VAL A 303 -7.55 1.06 -17.38
N SER A 304 -8.87 0.93 -17.23
CA SER A 304 -9.86 1.40 -18.21
C SER A 304 -9.77 2.90 -18.53
N ASN A 305 -9.11 3.69 -17.70
CA ASN A 305 -8.89 5.12 -17.91
C ASN A 305 -7.49 5.46 -18.46
N ALA A 306 -6.72 4.47 -18.92
CA ALA A 306 -5.40 4.73 -19.51
C ALA A 306 -5.55 5.59 -20.78
N SER A 307 -4.71 6.61 -20.91
CA SER A 307 -4.76 7.49 -22.07
C SER A 307 -4.25 6.78 -23.34
N ALA A 308 -4.81 7.14 -24.50
CA ALA A 308 -4.39 6.60 -25.79
C ALA A 308 -2.89 6.89 -26.06
N GLU A 309 -2.39 8.02 -25.61
CA GLU A 309 -0.98 8.38 -25.72
C GLU A 309 -0.09 7.42 -24.91
N ASN A 310 -0.44 7.13 -23.66
CA ASN A 310 0.30 6.17 -22.82
C ASN A 310 0.31 4.77 -23.45
N LEU A 311 -0.84 4.31 -23.97
CA LEU A 311 -0.94 3.01 -24.63
C LEU A 311 -0.10 2.93 -25.91
N SER A 312 -0.05 4.01 -26.69
CA SER A 312 0.83 4.11 -27.88
C SER A 312 2.30 4.03 -27.48
N GLN A 313 2.72 4.76 -26.45
CA GLN A 313 4.11 4.72 -25.96
C GLN A 313 4.51 3.32 -25.49
N ILE A 314 3.64 2.62 -24.78
CA ILE A 314 3.88 1.23 -24.33
C ILE A 314 4.03 0.31 -25.56
N ARG A 315 3.12 0.41 -26.54
CA ARG A 315 3.16 -0.36 -27.78
C ARG A 315 4.45 -0.15 -28.53
N ASP A 316 4.84 1.11 -28.75
CA ASP A 316 6.02 1.46 -29.54
C ASP A 316 7.31 0.99 -28.83
N ALA A 317 7.40 1.17 -27.53
CA ALA A 317 8.51 0.68 -26.73
C ALA A 317 8.65 -0.85 -26.80
N ALA A 318 7.54 -1.58 -26.65
CA ALA A 318 7.54 -3.04 -26.71
C ALA A 318 7.93 -3.56 -28.11
N LEU A 319 7.41 -2.96 -29.17
CA LEU A 319 7.77 -3.30 -30.55
C LEU A 319 9.24 -2.99 -30.86
N LEU A 320 9.79 -1.90 -30.34
CA LEU A 320 11.20 -1.59 -30.46
C LEU A 320 12.07 -2.65 -29.78
N MET A 321 11.74 -3.00 -28.53
CA MET A 321 12.47 -3.99 -27.74
C MET A 321 12.35 -5.42 -28.29
N SER A 322 11.32 -5.71 -29.07
CA SER A 322 11.12 -7.04 -29.71
C SER A 322 11.94 -7.20 -31.02
N ARG A 323 12.59 -6.15 -31.53
CA ARG A 323 13.40 -6.23 -32.76
C ARG A 323 14.63 -7.12 -32.51
N PRO A 324 14.94 -8.06 -33.41
CA PRO A 324 16.08 -8.96 -33.26
C PRO A 324 17.42 -8.25 -33.03
N SER A 325 17.63 -7.11 -33.70
CA SER A 325 18.84 -6.30 -33.52
C SER A 325 19.02 -5.74 -32.12
N VAL A 326 17.92 -5.36 -31.45
CA VAL A 326 17.94 -4.87 -30.06
C VAL A 326 18.12 -6.02 -29.10
N GLN A 327 17.47 -7.16 -29.34
CA GLN A 327 17.62 -8.35 -28.51
C GLN A 327 19.05 -8.88 -28.52
N ASN A 328 19.65 -9.02 -29.70
CA ASN A 328 21.05 -9.45 -29.85
C ASN A 328 22.04 -8.50 -29.16
N TRP A 329 21.77 -7.19 -29.20
CA TRP A 329 22.58 -6.21 -28.48
C TRP A 329 22.49 -6.39 -26.95
N LEU A 330 21.28 -6.58 -26.40
CA LEU A 330 21.07 -6.80 -24.98
C LEU A 330 21.70 -8.11 -24.47
N GLU A 331 21.66 -9.18 -25.28
CA GLU A 331 22.27 -10.47 -24.93
C GLU A 331 23.80 -10.40 -24.95
N GLY A 332 24.38 -9.63 -25.83
CA GLY A 332 25.83 -9.41 -25.92
C GLY A 332 26.43 -8.54 -24.82
N HIS A 333 25.59 -7.88 -23.99
CA HIS A 333 26.00 -6.94 -22.93
C HIS A 333 25.55 -7.40 -21.53
N ARG A 334 25.08 -8.62 -21.36
CA ARG A 334 24.85 -9.32 -20.09
C ARG A 334 26.05 -10.18 -19.73
#